data_70430e216715a2c21e6de18964019f9e
#
_entry.id   70430e216715a2c21e6de18964019f9e
#
_cell.length_a   1.000
_cell.length_b   1.000
_cell.length_c   1.000
_cell.angle_alpha   90.00
_cell.angle_beta   90.00
_cell.angle_gamma   90.00
#
_symmetry.space_group_name_H-M   'P 1'
#
loop_
_entity.id
_entity.type
_entity.pdbx_description
1 polymer ?
#
loop_
_entity_poly.entity_id
_entity_poly.type
_entity_poly.pdbx_seq_one_letter_code
_entity_poly.pdbx_strand_id
1 'polypeptide(L)'
;MSSVDHHSYRAAVGSFPTGVAVVTALSEAGPAGLTTNALTSLSLDPMLLLVCVDRESRTLPVIRAARRFAVNLLRDDQEPLARVFASKQLPREKFEQVTHTVAHDVPVLDGALAWFACDLEAEHDGGDHVIVVGRVTTLEHDAGAAPLRYERGTFS
;
A
#
# COMPACT_ATOMS: atom_id res chain seq x y z
N MET A 1 -19.85 20.92 23.68
CA MET A 1 -18.80 20.03 23.12
C MET A 1 -18.53 20.47 21.67
N SER A 2 -17.27 20.74 21.36
CA SER A 2 -16.87 20.98 19.98
C SER A 2 -16.95 19.67 19.18
N SER A 3 -17.53 19.72 17.99
CA SER A 3 -17.48 18.60 17.05
C SER A 3 -16.02 18.38 16.62
N VAL A 4 -15.62 17.14 16.40
CA VAL A 4 -14.31 16.82 15.84
C VAL A 4 -14.29 17.26 14.38
N ASP A 5 -13.35 18.14 14.02
CA ASP A 5 -13.15 18.55 12.63
C ASP A 5 -12.02 17.75 11.96
N HIS A 6 -11.99 17.80 10.61
CA HIS A 6 -11.02 17.05 9.81
C HIS A 6 -9.57 17.47 10.09
N HIS A 7 -9.33 18.75 10.38
CA HIS A 7 -7.98 19.26 10.66
C HIS A 7 -7.44 18.68 11.96
N SER A 8 -8.22 18.77 13.04
CA SER A 8 -7.87 18.25 14.34
C SER A 8 -7.66 16.72 14.31
N TYR A 9 -8.54 16.01 13.58
CA TYR A 9 -8.42 14.57 13.40
C TYR A 9 -7.10 14.20 12.71
N ARG A 10 -6.81 14.84 11.57
CA ARG A 10 -5.57 14.58 10.82
C ARG A 10 -4.32 14.88 11.63
N ALA A 11 -4.32 15.98 12.38
CA ALA A 11 -3.20 16.34 13.22
C ALA A 11 -2.94 15.29 14.32
N ALA A 12 -4.00 14.83 14.95
CA ALA A 12 -3.90 13.82 16.00
C ALA A 12 -3.42 12.46 15.45
N VAL A 13 -4.03 11.96 14.39
CA VAL A 13 -3.63 10.69 13.74
C VAL A 13 -2.21 10.79 13.18
N GLY A 14 -1.84 11.94 12.61
CA GLY A 14 -0.49 12.18 12.09
C GLY A 14 0.61 12.13 13.14
N SER A 15 0.26 12.22 14.43
CA SER A 15 1.21 12.06 15.53
C SER A 15 1.64 10.60 15.74
N PHE A 16 0.94 9.66 15.12
CA PHE A 16 1.28 8.25 15.17
C PHE A 16 2.20 7.92 13.99
N PRO A 17 3.51 7.68 14.23
CA PRO A 17 4.44 7.37 13.14
C PRO A 17 4.13 6.01 12.53
N THR A 18 4.23 5.93 11.22
CA THR A 18 4.00 4.69 10.48
C THR A 18 5.16 4.39 9.55
N GLY A 19 5.21 3.16 9.04
CA GLY A 19 5.92 2.85 7.83
C GLY A 19 5.17 3.39 6.60
N VAL A 20 5.74 3.14 5.43
CA VAL A 20 5.17 3.53 4.14
C VAL A 20 5.18 2.32 3.22
N ALA A 21 4.06 2.05 2.59
CA ALA A 21 3.91 0.95 1.65
C ALA A 21 3.33 1.43 0.32
N VAL A 22 3.64 0.70 -0.74
CA VAL A 22 2.93 0.80 -2.02
C VAL A 22 2.18 -0.51 -2.24
N VAL A 23 0.88 -0.41 -2.39
CA VAL A 23 0.04 -1.56 -2.76
C VAL A 23 -0.03 -1.62 -4.28
N THR A 24 0.27 -2.77 -4.85
CA THR A 24 0.30 -2.97 -6.30
C THR A 24 -0.59 -4.14 -6.71
N ALA A 25 -1.14 -4.08 -7.89
CA ALA A 25 -1.91 -5.16 -8.48
C ALA A 25 -1.77 -5.15 -10.01
N LEU A 26 -2.05 -6.28 -10.64
CA LEU A 26 -1.96 -6.46 -12.07
C LEU A 26 -3.20 -7.20 -12.58
N SER A 27 -3.94 -6.57 -13.48
CA SER A 27 -5.05 -7.19 -14.21
C SER A 27 -4.80 -7.11 -15.73
N GLU A 28 -5.75 -7.56 -16.52
CA GLU A 28 -5.70 -7.39 -17.98
C GLU A 28 -5.63 -5.91 -18.40
N ALA A 29 -6.14 -5.01 -17.57
CA ALA A 29 -6.05 -3.55 -17.79
C ALA A 29 -4.65 -2.98 -17.55
N GLY A 30 -3.71 -3.79 -17.05
CA GLY A 30 -2.35 -3.38 -16.73
C GLY A 30 -2.13 -3.24 -15.21
N PRO A 31 -0.93 -2.79 -14.81
CA PRO A 31 -0.59 -2.60 -13.42
C PRO A 31 -1.20 -1.32 -12.84
N ALA A 32 -1.47 -1.36 -11.54
CA ALA A 32 -1.87 -0.19 -10.76
C ALA A 32 -1.22 -0.23 -9.39
N GLY A 33 -1.09 0.92 -8.75
CA GLY A 33 -0.51 1.02 -7.42
C GLY A 33 -0.87 2.31 -6.72
N LEU A 34 -0.84 2.27 -5.39
CA LEU A 34 -1.09 3.43 -4.53
C LEU A 34 -0.17 3.38 -3.32
N THR A 35 0.23 4.54 -2.84
CA THR A 35 0.95 4.69 -1.58
C THR A 35 -0.04 4.72 -0.42
N THR A 36 0.27 3.99 0.63
CA THR A 36 -0.51 4.00 1.86
C THR A 36 0.39 3.86 3.09
N ASN A 37 -0.06 4.42 4.19
CA ASN A 37 0.46 4.12 5.52
C ASN A 37 -0.57 3.37 6.38
N ALA A 38 -1.73 3.07 5.81
CA ALA A 38 -2.81 2.34 6.47
C ALA A 38 -2.65 0.83 6.25
N LEU A 39 -1.64 0.26 6.85
CA LEU A 39 -1.28 -1.15 6.78
C LEU A 39 -1.19 -1.72 8.19
N THR A 40 -1.74 -2.90 8.39
CA THR A 40 -1.61 -3.61 9.66
C THR A 40 -1.44 -5.12 9.44
N SER A 41 -0.56 -5.73 10.25
CA SER A 41 -0.56 -7.18 10.44
C SER A 41 -1.84 -7.57 11.16
N LEU A 42 -2.61 -8.50 10.60
CA LEU A 42 -3.93 -8.87 11.11
C LEU A 42 -3.90 -10.21 11.85
N SER A 43 -3.24 -11.22 11.30
CA SER A 43 -3.27 -12.58 11.84
C SER A 43 -1.99 -13.32 11.48
N LEU A 44 -1.56 -14.24 12.35
CA LEU A 44 -0.45 -15.17 12.09
C LEU A 44 -0.92 -16.55 11.64
N ASP A 45 -2.13 -16.93 11.98
CA ASP A 45 -2.70 -18.22 11.59
C ASP A 45 -4.20 -18.08 11.25
N PRO A 46 -4.54 -17.95 9.95
CA PRO A 46 -3.66 -17.82 8.80
C PRO A 46 -2.91 -16.48 8.79
N MET A 47 -1.83 -16.38 8.01
CA MET A 47 -1.08 -15.13 7.85
C MET A 47 -1.87 -14.15 6.99
N LEU A 48 -2.42 -13.14 7.65
CA LEU A 48 -3.22 -12.08 7.03
C LEU A 48 -2.61 -10.72 7.33
N LEU A 49 -2.73 -9.83 6.36
CA LEU A 49 -2.57 -8.41 6.60
C LEU A 49 -3.72 -7.63 5.97
N LEU A 50 -3.91 -6.41 6.41
CA LEU A 50 -4.92 -5.53 5.84
C LEU A 50 -4.33 -4.19 5.42
N VAL A 51 -4.93 -3.61 4.40
CA VAL A 51 -4.67 -2.25 3.95
C VAL A 51 -6.00 -1.52 3.78
N CYS A 52 -6.00 -0.22 4.04
CA CYS A 52 -7.17 0.62 3.77
C CYS A 52 -6.97 1.32 2.43
N VAL A 53 -7.90 1.14 1.52
CA VAL A 53 -7.84 1.67 0.15
C VAL A 53 -8.98 2.64 -0.06
N ASP A 54 -8.68 3.84 -0.54
CA ASP A 54 -9.70 4.84 -0.90
C ASP A 54 -10.65 4.26 -1.94
N ARG A 55 -11.96 4.47 -1.73
CA ARG A 55 -13.00 3.97 -2.65
C ARG A 55 -12.86 4.50 -4.06
N GLU A 56 -12.28 5.67 -4.22
CA GLU A 56 -12.06 6.31 -5.53
C GLU A 56 -10.71 5.96 -6.14
N SER A 57 -9.89 5.15 -5.47
CA SER A 57 -8.59 4.71 -5.99
C SER A 57 -8.76 3.90 -7.27
N ARG A 58 -7.94 4.21 -8.26
CA ARG A 58 -7.87 3.44 -9.51
C ARG A 58 -7.24 2.06 -9.32
N THR A 59 -6.59 1.84 -8.20
CA THR A 59 -5.98 0.53 -7.87
C THR A 59 -7.01 -0.46 -7.34
N LEU A 60 -8.06 0.01 -6.67
CA LEU A 60 -9.08 -0.87 -6.11
C LEU A 60 -9.77 -1.77 -7.15
N PRO A 61 -10.21 -1.25 -8.30
CA PRO A 61 -10.79 -2.10 -9.35
C PRO A 61 -9.80 -3.16 -9.87
N VAL A 62 -8.52 -2.83 -9.94
CA VAL A 62 -7.47 -3.76 -10.39
C VAL A 62 -7.26 -4.88 -9.37
N ILE A 63 -7.23 -4.56 -8.08
CA ILE A 63 -7.18 -5.56 -6.99
C ILE A 63 -8.37 -6.52 -7.11
N ARG A 64 -9.56 -5.97 -7.29
CA ARG A 64 -10.80 -6.76 -7.39
C ARG A 64 -10.82 -7.67 -8.62
N ALA A 65 -10.36 -7.18 -9.75
CA ALA A 65 -10.27 -7.97 -10.99
C ALA A 65 -9.22 -9.08 -10.89
N ALA A 66 -8.05 -8.75 -10.35
CA ALA A 66 -6.93 -9.69 -10.21
C ALA A 66 -7.15 -10.70 -9.09
N ARG A 67 -7.91 -10.38 -8.06
CA ARG A 67 -8.08 -11.19 -6.85
C ARG A 67 -6.75 -11.40 -6.10
N ARG A 68 -5.74 -10.63 -6.43
CA ARG A 68 -4.40 -10.65 -5.84
C ARG A 68 -3.84 -9.23 -5.79
N PHE A 69 -2.98 -9.00 -4.83
CA PHE A 69 -2.22 -7.76 -4.73
C PHE A 69 -0.90 -7.99 -4.01
N ALA A 70 0.02 -7.05 -4.15
CA ALA A 70 1.24 -7.03 -3.36
C ALA A 70 1.26 -5.82 -2.44
N VAL A 71 1.93 -5.97 -1.32
CA VAL A 71 2.30 -4.88 -0.42
C VAL A 71 3.82 -4.76 -0.46
N ASN A 72 4.31 -3.60 -0.91
CA ASN A 72 5.73 -3.31 -0.99
C ASN A 72 6.08 -2.31 0.12
N LEU A 73 6.86 -2.74 1.12
CA LEU A 73 7.35 -1.85 2.18
C LEU A 73 8.53 -1.06 1.63
N LEU A 74 8.50 0.24 1.76
CA LEU A 74 9.54 1.10 1.20
C LEU A 74 10.73 1.27 2.14
N ARG A 75 11.92 1.36 1.53
CA ARG A 75 13.17 1.72 2.20
C ARG A 75 13.26 3.23 2.38
N ASP A 76 14.13 3.65 3.29
CA ASP A 76 14.35 5.06 3.62
C ASP A 76 14.81 5.92 2.44
N ASP A 77 15.42 5.33 1.42
CA ASP A 77 15.84 6.00 0.19
C ASP A 77 14.75 5.98 -0.92
N GLN A 78 13.57 5.49 -0.65
CA GLN A 78 12.48 5.33 -1.64
C GLN A 78 11.35 6.36 -1.48
N GLU A 79 11.61 7.50 -0.85
CA GLU A 79 10.62 8.59 -0.83
C GLU A 79 10.13 8.98 -2.24
N PRO A 80 10.98 9.04 -3.29
CA PRO A 80 10.49 9.33 -4.64
C PRO A 80 9.43 8.35 -5.13
N LEU A 81 9.55 7.06 -4.83
CA LEU A 81 8.53 6.05 -5.15
C LEU A 81 7.22 6.35 -4.43
N ALA A 82 7.29 6.67 -3.13
CA ALA A 82 6.12 7.00 -2.34
C ALA A 82 5.34 8.17 -2.97
N ARG A 83 6.05 9.20 -3.44
CA ARG A 83 5.44 10.37 -4.07
C ARG A 83 4.81 10.05 -5.42
N VAL A 84 5.45 9.23 -6.25
CA VAL A 84 4.90 8.79 -7.54
C VAL A 84 3.56 8.09 -7.33
N PHE A 85 3.52 7.11 -6.44
CA PHE A 85 2.30 6.31 -6.21
C PHE A 85 1.23 7.04 -5.41
N ALA A 86 1.58 8.11 -4.69
CA ALA A 86 0.63 9.01 -4.04
C ALA A 86 0.04 10.06 -5.00
N SER A 87 0.63 10.25 -6.18
CA SER A 87 0.19 11.24 -7.15
C SER A 87 -1.14 10.83 -7.82
N LYS A 88 -1.75 11.80 -8.51
CA LYS A 88 -2.97 11.57 -9.29
C LYS A 88 -2.71 11.15 -10.74
N GLN A 89 -1.48 10.82 -11.08
CA GLN A 89 -1.13 10.31 -12.40
C GLN A 89 -1.88 9.02 -12.71
N LEU A 90 -2.02 8.72 -14.01
CA LEU A 90 -2.63 7.46 -14.43
C LEU A 90 -1.77 6.27 -14.00
N PRO A 91 -2.35 5.10 -13.74
CA PRO A 91 -1.59 3.92 -13.32
C PRO A 91 -0.40 3.61 -14.22
N ARG A 92 -0.58 3.65 -15.54
CA ARG A 92 0.48 3.41 -16.52
C ARG A 92 1.63 4.41 -16.38
N GLU A 93 1.32 5.68 -16.21
CA GLU A 93 2.32 6.74 -16.06
C GLU A 93 3.18 6.55 -14.81
N LYS A 94 2.58 6.10 -13.71
CA LYS A 94 3.31 5.79 -12.49
C LYS A 94 4.33 4.67 -12.71
N PHE A 95 3.92 3.58 -13.37
CA PHE A 95 4.80 2.44 -13.62
C PHE A 95 5.88 2.70 -14.68
N GLU A 96 5.68 3.68 -15.56
CA GLU A 96 6.73 4.12 -16.49
C GLU A 96 7.90 4.82 -15.79
N GLN A 97 7.70 5.33 -14.57
CA GLN A 97 8.71 6.07 -13.79
C GLN A 97 9.48 5.21 -12.80
N VAL A 98 9.11 3.95 -12.63
CA VAL A 98 9.68 3.07 -11.61
C VAL A 98 10.10 1.75 -12.21
N THR A 99 11.11 1.12 -11.61
CA THR A 99 11.50 -0.23 -11.98
C THR A 99 10.75 -1.25 -11.12
N HIS A 100 10.24 -2.27 -11.76
CA HIS A 100 9.51 -3.35 -11.10
C HIS A 100 9.65 -4.65 -11.88
N THR A 101 9.35 -5.75 -11.23
CA THR A 101 9.21 -7.07 -11.84
C THR A 101 7.83 -7.60 -11.55
N VAL A 102 7.36 -8.55 -12.35
CA VAL A 102 6.12 -9.28 -12.05
C VAL A 102 6.52 -10.63 -11.48
N ALA A 103 6.12 -10.88 -10.24
CA ALA A 103 6.36 -12.14 -9.54
C ALA A 103 5.05 -12.59 -8.88
N HIS A 104 4.72 -13.87 -8.98
CA HIS A 104 3.47 -14.41 -8.39
C HIS A 104 2.21 -13.64 -8.82
N ASP A 105 2.18 -13.21 -10.09
CA ASP A 105 1.10 -12.45 -10.72
C ASP A 105 0.83 -11.06 -10.12
N VAL A 106 1.81 -10.48 -9.42
CA VAL A 106 1.74 -9.13 -8.86
C VAL A 106 2.99 -8.33 -9.23
N PRO A 107 2.86 -7.00 -9.42
CA PRO A 107 4.02 -6.13 -9.57
C PRO A 107 4.77 -6.02 -8.24
N VAL A 108 6.07 -6.26 -8.27
CA VAL A 108 6.98 -6.08 -7.14
C VAL A 108 7.94 -4.95 -7.47
N LEU A 109 7.99 -3.93 -6.63
CA LEU A 109 8.87 -2.77 -6.83
C LEU A 109 10.32 -3.15 -6.50
N ASP A 110 11.24 -2.80 -7.39
CA ASP A 110 12.66 -3.09 -7.21
C ASP A 110 13.20 -2.36 -5.99
N GLY A 111 13.99 -3.06 -5.19
CA GLY A 111 14.64 -2.52 -4.01
C GLY A 111 13.73 -2.31 -2.80
N ALA A 112 12.52 -2.83 -2.80
CA ALA A 112 11.66 -2.74 -1.61
C ALA A 112 12.32 -3.39 -0.38
N LEU A 113 12.07 -2.82 0.79
CA LEU A 113 12.51 -3.38 2.08
C LEU A 113 11.98 -4.79 2.31
N ALA A 114 10.73 -4.97 1.98
CA ALA A 114 10.04 -6.26 1.97
C ALA A 114 8.86 -6.17 1.00
N TRP A 115 8.43 -7.33 0.49
CA TRP A 115 7.18 -7.37 -0.24
C TRP A 115 6.41 -8.65 0.11
N PHE A 116 5.11 -8.54 0.03
CA PHE A 116 4.17 -9.63 0.32
C PHE A 116 3.25 -9.79 -0.88
N ALA A 117 3.16 -10.98 -1.44
CA ALA A 117 2.11 -11.32 -2.40
C ALA A 117 0.94 -11.91 -1.65
N CYS A 118 -0.26 -11.41 -1.93
CA CYS A 118 -1.46 -11.77 -1.20
C CYS A 118 -2.58 -12.19 -2.15
N ASP A 119 -3.34 -13.20 -1.75
CA ASP A 119 -4.69 -13.44 -2.27
C ASP A 119 -5.66 -12.49 -1.58
N LEU A 120 -6.61 -11.95 -2.34
CA LEU A 120 -7.70 -11.16 -1.76
C LEU A 120 -8.61 -12.09 -0.95
N GLU A 121 -8.58 -11.93 0.38
CA GLU A 121 -9.33 -12.79 1.30
C GLU A 121 -10.72 -12.24 1.60
N ALA A 122 -10.81 -10.92 1.85
CA ALA A 122 -12.05 -10.26 2.23
C ALA A 122 -11.95 -8.74 2.01
N GLU A 123 -13.10 -8.10 1.93
CA GLU A 123 -13.25 -6.66 1.94
C GLU A 123 -14.29 -6.28 2.98
N HIS A 124 -14.07 -5.16 3.65
CA HIS A 124 -15.00 -4.60 4.63
C HIS A 124 -15.15 -3.10 4.42
N ASP A 125 -16.34 -2.59 4.65
CA ASP A 125 -16.59 -1.15 4.55
C ASP A 125 -15.87 -0.39 5.66
N GLY A 126 -15.27 0.75 5.31
CA GLY A 126 -14.56 1.63 6.23
C GLY A 126 -14.77 3.11 5.89
N GLY A 127 -16.01 3.55 5.76
CA GLY A 127 -16.31 4.95 5.42
C GLY A 127 -15.95 5.28 3.96
N ASP A 128 -15.05 6.24 3.76
CA ASP A 128 -14.52 6.60 2.44
C ASP A 128 -13.43 5.64 1.93
N HIS A 129 -13.10 4.64 2.72
CA HIS A 129 -12.15 3.58 2.40
C HIS A 129 -12.81 2.20 2.42
N VAL A 130 -12.12 1.25 1.84
CA VAL A 130 -12.40 -0.18 1.93
C VAL A 130 -11.24 -0.83 2.68
N ILE A 131 -11.54 -1.66 3.66
CA ILE A 131 -10.54 -2.50 4.33
C ILE A 131 -10.33 -3.73 3.46
N VAL A 132 -9.16 -3.86 2.88
CA VAL A 132 -8.79 -4.98 2.01
C VAL A 132 -7.92 -5.94 2.82
N VAL A 133 -8.41 -7.16 3.02
CA VAL A 133 -7.68 -8.21 3.75
C VAL A 133 -7.00 -9.13 2.74
N GLY A 134 -5.70 -9.32 2.90
CA GLY A 134 -4.89 -10.20 2.08
C GLY A 134 -4.37 -11.40 2.87
N ARG A 135 -4.47 -12.58 2.26
CA ARG A 135 -3.79 -13.78 2.73
C ARG A 135 -2.41 -13.83 2.09
N VAL A 136 -1.38 -13.77 2.91
CA VAL A 136 0.01 -13.82 2.45
C VAL A 136 0.34 -15.20 1.91
N THR A 137 0.76 -15.26 0.65
CA THR A 137 1.16 -16.51 -0.02
C THR A 137 2.67 -16.61 -0.21
N THR A 138 3.34 -15.48 -0.35
CA THR A 138 4.79 -15.39 -0.55
C THR A 138 5.29 -14.04 -0.06
N LEU A 139 6.52 -13.99 0.41
CA LEU A 139 7.18 -12.75 0.82
C LEU A 139 8.69 -12.83 0.62
N GLU A 140 9.32 -11.67 0.49
CA GLU A 140 10.76 -11.49 0.64
C GLU A 140 11.04 -10.30 1.56
N HIS A 141 12.18 -10.34 2.23
CA HIS A 141 12.53 -9.35 3.25
C HIS A 141 14.05 -9.13 3.28
N ASP A 142 14.45 -7.86 3.22
CA ASP A 142 15.83 -7.42 3.42
C ASP A 142 16.01 -6.90 4.84
N ALA A 143 16.54 -7.73 5.72
CA ALA A 143 16.72 -7.40 7.13
C ALA A 143 17.78 -6.31 7.39
N GLY A 144 18.63 -6.01 6.39
CA GLY A 144 19.72 -5.03 6.53
C GLY A 144 19.33 -3.60 6.17
N ALA A 145 18.15 -3.41 5.60
CA ALA A 145 17.70 -2.09 5.14
C ALA A 145 16.85 -1.37 6.21
N ALA A 146 16.84 -0.04 6.14
CA ALA A 146 16.05 0.80 7.03
C ALA A 146 14.71 1.17 6.38
N PRO A 147 13.59 1.21 7.13
CA PRO A 147 12.29 1.55 6.58
C PRO A 147 12.11 3.06 6.37
N LEU A 148 11.35 3.40 5.34
CA LEU A 148 10.81 4.75 5.19
C LEU A 148 9.71 4.98 6.23
N ARG A 149 9.77 6.12 6.92
CA ARG A 149 8.80 6.49 7.95
C ARG A 149 7.98 7.69 7.51
N TYR A 150 6.78 7.75 8.03
CA TYR A 150 5.86 8.87 7.81
C TYR A 150 5.26 9.31 9.13
N GLU A 151 5.45 10.60 9.45
CA GLU A 151 4.95 11.20 10.69
C GLU A 151 4.62 12.67 10.43
N ARG A 152 3.44 13.10 10.84
CA ARG A 152 2.99 14.50 10.75
C ARG A 152 3.16 15.10 9.35
N GLY A 153 2.86 14.30 8.32
CA GLY A 153 2.96 14.73 6.94
C GLY A 153 4.38 14.72 6.35
N THR A 154 5.36 14.18 7.06
CA THR A 154 6.77 14.19 6.65
C THR A 154 7.34 12.80 6.55
N PHE A 155 8.03 12.54 5.45
CA PHE A 155 8.82 11.31 5.28
C PHE A 155 10.18 11.45 5.97
N SER A 156 10.67 10.36 6.52
CA SER A 156 12.02 10.29 7.10
C SER A 156 12.66 8.90 7.04
#